data_efd27fb120d880e1859c3d77f37df873
#
_entry.id   efd27fb120d880e1859c3d77f37df873
#
_cell.length_a   1.000
_cell.length_b   1.000
_cell.length_c   1.000
_cell.angle_alpha   90.00
_cell.angle_beta   90.00
_cell.angle_gamma   90.00
#
_symmetry.space_group_name_H-M   'P 1'
#
loop_
_entity.id
_entity.type
_entity.pdbx_description
1 polymer ?
#
loop_
_entity_poly.entity_id
_entity_poly.type
_entity_poly.pdbx_seq_one_letter_code
_entity_poly.pdbx_strand_id
1 'polypeptide(L)' 'MGFDYSKLLGRIKEKGFTQETLAKHIGITPGVMSMKLNNQSHFKQKEIFAICDALDISISEIGEYFFTPKVR' A
#
# COMPACT_ATOMS: atom_id res chain seq x y z
N MET A 1 -15.73 -7.39 2.99
CA MET A 1 -15.35 -6.12 3.58
C MET A 1 -13.91 -5.80 3.23
N GLY A 2 -13.61 -4.57 2.86
CA GLY A 2 -12.28 -4.19 2.44
C GLY A 2 -11.72 -3.04 3.24
N PHE A 3 -10.53 -2.63 2.84
CA PHE A 3 -9.85 -1.48 3.44
C PHE A 3 -9.85 -0.31 2.46
N ASP A 4 -9.86 0.89 3.01
CA ASP A 4 -9.75 2.12 2.25
C ASP A 4 -8.28 2.49 2.16
N TYR A 5 -7.73 2.43 0.96
CA TYR A 5 -6.31 2.73 0.73
C TYR A 5 -6.08 4.13 0.18
N SER A 6 -7.08 5.04 0.31
CA SER A 6 -6.95 6.40 -0.21
C SER A 6 -5.72 7.11 0.33
N LYS A 7 -5.47 6.98 1.64
CA LYS A 7 -4.34 7.62 2.28
C LYS A 7 -3.03 7.03 1.78
N LEU A 8 -2.99 5.71 1.60
CA LEU A 8 -1.81 5.03 1.06
C LEU A 8 -1.52 5.50 -0.37
N LEU A 9 -2.56 5.58 -1.20
CA LEU A 9 -2.42 6.04 -2.58
C LEU A 9 -1.87 7.46 -2.63
N GLY A 10 -2.34 8.34 -1.74
CA GLY A 10 -1.82 9.69 -1.64
C GLY A 10 -0.35 9.71 -1.24
N ARG A 11 0.04 8.84 -0.31
CA ARG A 11 1.42 8.78 0.14
C ARG A 11 2.35 8.25 -0.95
N ILE A 12 1.89 7.27 -1.73
CA ILE A 12 2.65 6.75 -2.86
C ILE A 12 3.00 7.90 -3.80
N LYS A 13 1.99 8.70 -4.16
CA LYS A 13 2.16 9.82 -5.07
C LYS A 13 3.05 10.90 -4.44
N GLU A 14 2.84 11.21 -3.18
CA GLU A 14 3.60 12.21 -2.46
C GLU A 14 5.09 11.90 -2.47
N LYS A 15 5.45 10.63 -2.37
CA LYS A 15 6.84 10.20 -2.36
C LYS A 15 7.41 9.98 -3.75
N GLY A 16 6.67 10.33 -4.79
CA GLY A 16 7.17 10.27 -6.16
C GLY A 16 7.08 8.91 -6.81
N PHE A 17 6.32 7.98 -6.22
CA PHE A 17 6.09 6.67 -6.84
C PHE A 17 4.78 6.65 -7.60
N THR A 18 4.71 5.74 -8.58
CA THR A 18 3.43 5.28 -9.12
C THR A 18 3.20 3.88 -8.54
N GLN A 19 2.00 3.34 -8.75
CA GLN A 19 1.73 1.97 -8.33
C GLN A 19 2.72 1.01 -8.99
N GLU A 20 3.01 1.25 -10.27
CA GLU A 20 3.93 0.40 -11.02
C GLU A 20 5.36 0.47 -10.48
N THR A 21 5.87 1.68 -10.23
CA THR A 21 7.24 1.82 -9.75
C THR A 21 7.38 1.31 -8.32
N LEU A 22 6.37 1.50 -7.49
CA LEU A 22 6.40 0.97 -6.14
C LEU A 22 6.38 -0.57 -6.15
N ALA A 23 5.54 -1.15 -7.02
CA ALA A 23 5.49 -2.61 -7.15
C ALA A 23 6.87 -3.16 -7.48
N LYS A 24 7.55 -2.57 -8.46
CA LYS A 24 8.89 -2.99 -8.83
C LYS A 24 9.86 -2.83 -7.67
N HIS A 25 9.74 -1.74 -6.94
CA HIS A 25 10.63 -1.45 -5.82
C HIS A 25 10.54 -2.51 -4.72
N ILE A 26 9.35 -3.01 -4.45
CA ILE A 26 9.14 -4.01 -3.40
C ILE A 26 9.14 -5.45 -3.93
N GLY A 27 9.33 -5.63 -5.24
CA GLY A 27 9.53 -6.96 -5.82
C GLY A 27 8.27 -7.71 -6.19
N ILE A 28 7.18 -7.00 -6.47
CA ILE A 28 5.94 -7.63 -6.98
C ILE A 28 5.59 -7.01 -8.32
N THR A 29 4.67 -7.67 -9.05
CA THR A 29 4.25 -7.14 -10.35
C THR A 29 3.22 -6.03 -10.16
N PRO A 30 3.10 -5.11 -11.14
CA PRO A 30 2.07 -4.08 -11.08
C PRO A 30 0.66 -4.65 -10.99
N GLY A 31 0.39 -5.77 -11.64
CA GLY A 31 -0.91 -6.41 -11.56
C GLY A 31 -1.23 -6.91 -10.16
N VAL A 32 -0.25 -7.48 -9.49
CA VAL A 32 -0.42 -7.94 -8.11
C VAL A 32 -0.65 -6.74 -7.19
N MET A 33 0.12 -5.66 -7.37
CA MET A 33 -0.09 -4.45 -6.59
C MET A 33 -1.52 -3.91 -6.76
N SER A 34 -2.00 -3.86 -8.00
CA SER A 34 -3.35 -3.39 -8.28
C SER A 34 -4.40 -4.25 -7.59
N MET A 35 -4.24 -5.58 -7.62
CA MET A 35 -5.16 -6.48 -6.94
C MET A 35 -5.22 -6.22 -5.44
N LYS A 36 -4.07 -5.99 -4.81
CA LYS A 36 -4.01 -5.72 -3.38
C LYS A 36 -4.66 -4.38 -3.03
N LEU A 37 -4.41 -3.35 -3.83
CA LEU A 37 -5.00 -2.03 -3.61
C LEU A 37 -6.50 -2.01 -3.88
N ASN A 38 -7.01 -2.97 -4.65
CA ASN A 38 -8.45 -3.10 -4.92
C ASN A 38 -9.12 -4.15 -4.04
N ASN A 39 -8.46 -4.60 -2.99
CA ASN A 39 -9.01 -5.57 -2.03
C ASN A 39 -9.31 -6.95 -2.63
N GLN A 40 -8.68 -7.27 -3.75
CA GLN A 40 -8.80 -8.61 -4.35
C GLN A 40 -7.78 -9.58 -3.78
N SER A 41 -6.81 -9.06 -3.04
CA SER A 41 -5.77 -9.84 -2.39
C SER A 41 -5.30 -9.03 -1.18
N HIS A 42 -4.60 -9.68 -0.26
CA HIS A 42 -4.11 -9.03 0.95
C HIS A 42 -2.63 -8.72 0.84
N PHE A 43 -2.21 -7.61 1.44
CA PHE A 43 -0.79 -7.32 1.58
C PHE A 43 -0.18 -8.30 2.58
N LYS A 44 0.95 -8.89 2.20
CA LYS A 44 1.72 -9.71 3.11
C LYS A 44 2.51 -8.82 4.06
N GLN A 45 2.80 -9.35 5.24
CA GLN A 45 3.50 -8.59 6.26
C GLN A 45 4.81 -7.99 5.73
N LYS A 46 5.61 -8.78 5.02
CA LYS A 46 6.88 -8.26 4.51
C LYS A 46 6.68 -7.20 3.42
N GLU A 47 5.57 -7.28 2.68
CA GLU A 47 5.25 -6.25 1.69
C GLU A 47 4.88 -4.94 2.37
N ILE A 48 4.12 -5.02 3.47
CA ILE A 48 3.75 -3.85 4.25
C ILE A 48 5.02 -3.15 4.76
N PHE A 49 5.96 -3.89 5.32
CA PHE A 49 7.20 -3.30 5.81
C PHE A 49 8.03 -2.70 4.68
N ALA A 50 8.10 -3.36 3.53
CA ALA A 50 8.84 -2.83 2.39
C ALA A 50 8.23 -1.52 1.89
N ILE A 51 6.90 -1.44 1.84
CA ILE A 51 6.20 -0.22 1.43
C ILE A 51 6.44 0.89 2.45
N CYS A 52 6.36 0.58 3.75
CA CYS A 52 6.62 1.56 4.79
C CYS A 52 8.02 2.13 4.69
N ASP A 53 9.00 1.27 4.41
CA ASP A 53 10.38 1.70 4.24
C ASP A 53 10.51 2.64 3.03
N ALA A 54 9.88 2.26 1.91
CA ALA A 54 9.95 3.06 0.69
C ALA A 54 9.25 4.41 0.83
N LEU A 55 8.18 4.48 1.61
CA LEU A 55 7.32 5.66 1.71
C LEU A 55 7.54 6.45 3.01
N ASP A 56 8.52 6.07 3.81
CA ASP A 56 8.78 6.70 5.12
C ASP A 56 7.55 6.71 6.03
N ILE A 57 6.87 5.58 6.08
CA ILE A 57 5.72 5.38 6.98
C ILE A 57 6.26 4.70 8.24
N SER A 58 6.01 5.31 9.40
CA SER A 58 6.44 4.71 10.67
C SER A 58 5.54 3.54 11.04
N ILE A 59 6.05 2.64 11.88
CA ILE A 59 5.28 1.49 12.34
C ILE A 59 3.99 1.93 13.03
N SER A 60 4.03 3.05 13.76
CA SER A 60 2.85 3.55 14.47
C SER A 60 1.75 4.03 13.51
N GLU A 61 2.09 4.27 12.24
CA GLU A 61 1.14 4.75 11.25
C GLU A 61 0.59 3.65 10.35
N ILE A 62 1.05 2.41 10.51
CA ILE A 62 0.63 1.31 9.63
C ILE A 62 -0.90 1.16 9.62
N GLY A 63 -1.54 1.28 10.78
CA GLY A 63 -2.98 1.14 10.86
C GLY A 63 -3.72 2.15 9.99
N GLU A 64 -3.25 3.39 9.95
CA GLU A 64 -3.88 4.44 9.15
C GLU A 64 -3.79 4.16 7.66
N TYR A 65 -2.67 3.59 7.22
CA TYR A 65 -2.42 3.40 5.79
C TYR A 65 -2.96 2.09 5.27
N PHE A 66 -2.93 1.03 6.07
CA PHE A 66 -3.23 -0.31 5.59
C PHE A 66 -4.49 -0.92 6.17
N PHE A 67 -5.00 -0.40 7.27
CA PHE A 67 -6.11 -1.04 7.98
C PHE A 67 -7.27 -0.11 8.28
N THR A 68 -7.44 0.94 7.49
CA THR A 68 -8.61 1.81 7.59
C THR A 68 -9.81 1.08 6.97
N PRO A 69 -10.84 0.78 7.74
CA PRO A 69 -12.00 0.08 7.17
C PRO A 69 -12.68 0.91 6.10
N LYS A 70 -13.16 0.24 5.08
CA LYS A 70 -13.95 0.89 4.06
C LYS A 70 -15.32 1.20 4.64
N VAL A 71 -15.74 2.46 4.54
CA VAL A 71 -17.01 2.93 5.09
C VAL A 71 -17.88 3.41 3.96
N ARG A 72 -19.17 3.12 4.07
CA ARG A 72 -20.13 3.54 3.04
C ARG A 72 -20.78 4.83 3.41
#